data_bd15e5271aa50fa3b8e1f78da431a120
#
_entry.id   bd15e5271aa50fa3b8e1f78da431a120
#
_cell.length_a   1.000
_cell.length_b   1.000
_cell.length_c   1.000
_cell.angle_alpha   90.00
_cell.angle_beta   90.00
_cell.angle_gamma   90.00
#
_symmetry.space_group_name_H-M   'P 1'
#
loop_
_entity.id
_entity.type
_entity.pdbx_description
1 polymer ?
#
loop_
_entity_poly.entity_id
_entity_poly.type
_entity_poly.pdbx_seq_one_letter_code
_entity_poly.pdbx_strand_id
1 'polypeptide(L)'
;MGIFNKKKPVEYKFDEDRILTVAQLYIDKTYNEHYAGKTQATELIKDSGHGEGFCVGNIIKYASRFGKKSGKNKLDILKIIHYAVILYSIDETD
;
A
#
# COMPACT_ATOMS: atom_id res chain seq x y z
N MET A 1 -12.96 -18.82 -12.48
CA MET A 1 -12.19 -17.61 -12.26
C MET A 1 -10.86 -17.67 -12.93
N GLY A 2 -10.75 -17.01 -14.05
CA GLY A 2 -9.57 -17.13 -14.88
C GLY A 2 -8.30 -16.64 -14.23
N ILE A 3 -8.36 -15.52 -13.50
CA ILE A 3 -7.14 -14.93 -12.98
C ILE A 3 -6.53 -15.72 -11.83
N PHE A 4 -7.33 -16.54 -11.16
CA PHE A 4 -6.82 -17.35 -10.06
C PHE A 4 -6.67 -18.81 -10.42
N ASN A 5 -7.02 -19.18 -11.63
CA ASN A 5 -6.96 -20.57 -12.06
C ASN A 5 -5.66 -20.81 -12.82
N LYS A 6 -4.60 -21.05 -12.07
CA LYS A 6 -3.28 -21.23 -12.66
C LYS A 6 -3.00 -22.69 -12.91
N LYS A 7 -2.82 -23.04 -14.18
CA LYS A 7 -2.41 -24.39 -14.54
C LYS A 7 -0.92 -24.59 -14.41
N LYS A 8 -0.15 -23.51 -14.56
CA LYS A 8 1.29 -23.52 -14.41
C LYS A 8 1.70 -22.43 -13.46
N PRO A 9 2.70 -22.69 -12.62
CA PRO A 9 3.22 -21.63 -11.76
C PRO A 9 3.85 -20.55 -12.64
N VAL A 10 3.70 -19.32 -12.20
CA VAL A 10 4.34 -18.18 -12.84
C VAL A 10 5.76 -18.05 -12.30
N GLU A 11 6.71 -17.85 -13.20
CA GLU A 11 8.09 -17.61 -12.80
C GLU A 11 8.32 -16.11 -12.76
N TYR A 12 8.34 -15.57 -11.55
CA TYR A 12 8.47 -14.14 -11.37
C TYR A 12 9.94 -13.72 -11.48
N LYS A 13 10.18 -12.64 -12.23
CA LYS A 13 11.55 -12.16 -12.44
C LYS A 13 12.04 -11.28 -11.30
N PHE A 14 11.15 -10.68 -10.55
CA PHE A 14 11.50 -9.73 -9.49
C PHE A 14 10.96 -10.13 -8.15
N ASP A 15 10.70 -11.42 -7.95
CA ASP A 15 10.16 -11.93 -6.68
C ASP A 15 8.85 -11.26 -6.28
N GLU A 16 8.00 -10.91 -7.25
CA GLU A 16 6.77 -10.17 -6.98
C GLU A 16 5.89 -10.88 -5.95
N ASP A 17 5.79 -12.20 -6.05
CA ASP A 17 4.98 -12.98 -5.10
C ASP A 17 5.51 -12.84 -3.67
N ARG A 18 6.82 -12.97 -3.49
CA ARG A 18 7.43 -12.85 -2.16
C ARG A 18 7.31 -11.43 -1.63
N ILE A 19 7.56 -10.45 -2.49
CA ILE A 19 7.51 -9.04 -2.08
C ILE A 19 6.09 -8.62 -1.74
N LEU A 20 5.10 -9.11 -2.48
CA LEU A 20 3.70 -8.83 -2.13
C LEU A 20 3.33 -9.45 -0.79
N THR A 21 3.90 -10.61 -0.46
CA THR A 21 3.71 -11.20 0.87
C THR A 21 4.33 -10.31 1.96
N VAL A 22 5.52 -9.78 1.69
CA VAL A 22 6.15 -8.83 2.64
C VAL A 22 5.26 -7.61 2.83
N ALA A 23 4.69 -7.08 1.76
CA ALA A 23 3.79 -5.94 1.85
C ALA A 23 2.54 -6.28 2.66
N GLN A 24 1.98 -7.48 2.47
CA GLN A 24 0.82 -7.92 3.24
C GLN A 24 1.15 -7.98 4.74
N LEU A 25 2.31 -8.53 5.08
CA LEU A 25 2.72 -8.63 6.49
C LEU A 25 2.93 -7.24 7.09
N TYR A 26 3.49 -6.31 6.31
CA TYR A 26 3.64 -4.94 6.77
C TYR A 26 2.28 -4.29 7.04
N ILE A 27 1.33 -4.46 6.13
CA ILE A 27 -0.02 -3.91 6.30
C ILE A 27 -0.68 -4.50 7.54
N ASP A 28 -0.59 -5.83 7.72
CA ASP A 28 -1.14 -6.49 8.90
C ASP A 28 -0.56 -5.89 10.18
N LYS A 29 0.73 -5.62 10.17
CA LYS A 29 1.39 -5.02 11.33
C LYS A 29 0.87 -3.62 11.62
N THR A 30 0.61 -2.81 10.60
CA THR A 30 0.04 -1.48 10.84
C THR A 30 -1.33 -1.56 11.48
N TYR A 31 -2.14 -2.52 11.08
CA TYR A 31 -3.45 -2.72 11.70
C TYR A 31 -3.32 -3.10 13.17
N ASN A 32 -2.38 -3.98 13.50
CA ASN A 32 -2.20 -4.43 14.86
C ASN A 32 -1.62 -3.36 15.77
N GLU A 33 -0.74 -2.51 15.25
CA GLU A 33 -0.01 -1.54 16.07
C GLU A 33 -0.67 -0.16 16.11
N HIS A 34 -1.34 0.24 15.03
CA HIS A 34 -1.78 1.62 14.88
C HIS A 34 -3.25 1.79 14.63
N TYR A 35 -3.98 0.68 14.46
CA TYR A 35 -5.35 0.77 13.98
C TYR A 35 -6.25 1.61 14.87
N ALA A 36 -6.15 1.40 16.17
CA ALA A 36 -7.07 2.02 17.11
C ALA A 36 -7.08 3.55 17.03
N GLY A 37 -5.95 4.17 16.64
CA GLY A 37 -5.89 5.62 16.59
C GLY A 37 -5.81 6.20 15.18
N LYS A 38 -4.90 5.68 14.38
CA LYS A 38 -4.54 6.33 13.11
C LYS A 38 -5.45 6.02 11.94
N THR A 39 -6.10 4.86 11.96
CA THR A 39 -7.01 4.52 10.87
C THR A 39 -8.24 5.38 10.86
N GLN A 40 -8.65 5.86 12.02
CA GLN A 40 -9.79 6.75 12.07
C GLN A 40 -9.55 8.03 11.25
N ALA A 41 -8.33 8.55 11.30
CA ALA A 41 -8.00 9.74 10.52
C ALA A 41 -8.07 9.46 9.01
N THR A 42 -7.54 8.34 8.57
CA THR A 42 -7.60 7.97 7.16
C THR A 42 -9.03 7.77 6.69
N GLU A 43 -9.85 7.10 7.50
CA GLU A 43 -11.25 6.88 7.17
C GLU A 43 -12.01 8.20 7.12
N LEU A 44 -11.74 9.10 8.04
CA LEU A 44 -12.38 10.40 8.08
C LEU A 44 -12.01 11.22 6.84
N ILE A 45 -10.74 11.19 6.44
CA ILE A 45 -10.29 11.89 5.24
C ILE A 45 -10.98 11.34 4.00
N LYS A 46 -11.08 10.01 3.92
CA LYS A 46 -11.76 9.35 2.82
C LYS A 46 -13.24 9.74 2.78
N ASP A 47 -13.90 9.69 3.93
CA ASP A 47 -15.34 9.96 4.00
C ASP A 47 -15.66 11.40 3.70
N SER A 48 -14.71 12.30 3.92
CA SER A 48 -14.89 13.71 3.57
C SER A 48 -14.65 14.02 2.10
N GLY A 49 -14.31 13.01 1.30
CA GLY A 49 -14.08 13.19 -0.13
C GLY A 49 -12.66 13.50 -0.52
N HIS A 50 -11.72 13.41 0.41
CA HIS A 50 -10.32 13.75 0.15
C HIS A 50 -9.40 12.54 0.11
N GLY A 51 -9.94 11.34 0.06
CA GLY A 51 -9.14 10.11 0.11
C GLY A 51 -8.20 9.95 -1.06
N GLU A 52 -8.67 10.27 -2.26
CA GLU A 52 -7.84 10.14 -3.46
C GLU A 52 -6.62 11.05 -3.37
N GLY A 53 -6.81 12.34 -3.12
CA GLY A 53 -5.70 13.28 -3.00
C GLY A 53 -4.75 12.93 -1.87
N PHE A 54 -5.30 12.47 -0.75
CA PHE A 54 -4.50 12.04 0.39
C PHE A 54 -3.57 10.88 0.01
N CYS A 55 -4.11 9.86 -0.66
CA CYS A 55 -3.32 8.70 -1.06
C CYS A 55 -2.27 9.06 -2.09
N VAL A 56 -2.65 9.80 -3.13
CA VAL A 56 -1.71 10.21 -4.17
C VAL A 56 -0.59 11.07 -3.57
N GLY A 57 -0.95 12.01 -2.70
CA GLY A 57 0.04 12.86 -2.05
C GLY A 57 1.03 12.06 -1.21
N ASN A 58 0.55 11.05 -0.48
CA ASN A 58 1.45 10.22 0.32
C ASN A 58 2.35 9.35 -0.55
N ILE A 59 1.84 8.83 -1.66
CA ILE A 59 2.66 8.07 -2.59
C ILE A 59 3.80 8.94 -3.12
N ILE A 60 3.49 10.16 -3.53
CA ILE A 60 4.50 11.11 -4.03
C ILE A 60 5.51 11.42 -2.93
N LYS A 61 5.03 11.68 -1.71
CA LYS A 61 5.90 12.00 -0.58
C LYS A 61 6.93 10.89 -0.33
N TYR A 62 6.46 9.65 -0.23
CA TYR A 62 7.38 8.55 0.08
C TYR A 62 8.27 8.20 -1.10
N ALA A 63 7.79 8.35 -2.33
CA ALA A 63 8.64 8.14 -3.50
C ALA A 63 9.74 9.20 -3.56
N SER A 64 9.42 10.45 -3.25
CA SER A 64 10.41 11.53 -3.32
C SER A 64 11.45 11.43 -2.21
N ARG A 65 11.10 10.84 -1.07
CA ARG A 65 12.07 10.75 0.04
C ARG A 65 12.92 9.48 -0.02
N PHE A 66 12.57 8.53 -0.87
CA PHE A 66 13.35 7.30 -1.01
C PHE A 66 14.76 7.66 -1.50
N GLY A 67 15.77 7.21 -0.77
CA GLY A 67 17.17 7.49 -1.08
C GLY A 67 17.69 8.80 -0.53
N LYS A 68 16.81 9.63 0.05
CA LYS A 68 17.23 10.95 0.57
C LYS A 68 17.22 10.98 2.09
N LYS A 69 16.11 10.63 2.69
CA LYS A 69 15.99 10.61 4.14
C LYS A 69 16.09 9.17 4.60
N SER A 70 17.06 8.87 5.45
CA SER A 70 17.34 7.50 5.91
C SER A 70 17.78 6.57 4.78
N GLY A 71 18.37 7.13 3.70
CA GLY A 71 18.87 6.33 2.59
C GLY A 71 17.76 5.66 1.79
N LYS A 72 18.09 4.55 1.16
CA LYS A 72 17.15 3.77 0.35
C LYS A 72 16.36 2.84 1.25
N ASN A 73 15.47 3.41 2.02
CA ASN A 73 14.70 2.68 3.02
C ASN A 73 13.52 1.95 2.39
N LYS A 74 13.54 0.64 2.46
CA LYS A 74 12.46 -0.18 1.88
C LYS A 74 11.11 0.08 2.54
N LEU A 75 11.11 0.59 3.77
CA LEU A 75 9.86 0.96 4.43
C LEU A 75 9.10 2.03 3.64
N ASP A 76 9.81 2.96 3.00
CA ASP A 76 9.16 3.95 2.14
C ASP A 76 8.42 3.26 0.98
N ILE A 77 9.01 2.21 0.43
CA ILE A 77 8.35 1.46 -0.66
C ILE A 77 7.11 0.76 -0.14
N LEU A 78 7.17 0.16 1.04
CA LEU A 78 6.01 -0.51 1.64
C LEU A 78 4.88 0.47 1.91
N LYS A 79 5.20 1.69 2.33
CA LYS A 79 4.19 2.74 2.52
C LYS A 79 3.55 3.14 1.20
N ILE A 80 4.33 3.22 0.13
CA ILE A 80 3.80 3.51 -1.20
C ILE A 80 2.79 2.42 -1.60
N ILE A 81 3.15 1.16 -1.40
CA ILE A 81 2.28 0.04 -1.73
C ILE A 81 0.99 0.12 -0.93
N HIS A 82 1.09 0.41 0.37
CA HIS A 82 -0.09 0.48 1.23
C HIS A 82 -1.05 1.59 0.77
N TYR A 83 -0.52 2.78 0.49
CA TYR A 83 -1.36 3.87 -0.01
C TYR A 83 -1.92 3.57 -1.38
N ALA A 84 -1.20 2.83 -2.22
CA ALA A 84 -1.73 2.42 -3.52
C ALA A 84 -2.90 1.44 -3.34
N VAL A 85 -2.80 0.52 -2.39
CA VAL A 85 -3.91 -0.40 -2.07
C VAL A 85 -5.14 0.38 -1.61
N ILE A 86 -4.94 1.35 -0.71
CA ILE A 86 -6.06 2.17 -0.22
C ILE A 86 -6.68 2.95 -1.37
N LEU A 87 -5.86 3.54 -2.22
CA LEU A 87 -6.33 4.28 -3.38
C LEU A 87 -7.16 3.39 -4.30
N TYR A 88 -6.67 2.19 -4.56
CA TYR A 88 -7.40 1.24 -5.39
C TYR A 88 -8.78 0.94 -4.79
N SER A 89 -8.85 0.77 -3.47
CA SER A 89 -10.12 0.46 -2.82
C SER A 89 -11.13 1.60 -2.92
N ILE A 90 -10.66 2.84 -2.92
CA ILE A 90 -11.53 4.01 -3.07
C ILE A 90 -12.12 4.05 -4.47
N ASP A 91 -11.28 3.84 -5.47
CA ASP A 91 -11.68 3.88 -6.87
C ASP A 91 -12.66 2.77 -7.21
N GLU A 92 -12.51 1.64 -6.55
CA GLU A 92 -13.32 0.45 -6.79
C GLU A 92 -14.77 0.62 -6.38
N THR A 93 -15.05 1.57 -5.51
CA THR A 93 -16.42 1.78 -5.02
C THR A 93 -17.29 2.51 -6.02
N ASP A 94 -16.74 2.98 -7.10
CA ASP A 94 -17.52 3.60 -8.19
C ASP A 94 -18.05 2.55 -9.17
#